data_89efe200cf5abb3c0fa93354d0668240
#
_entry.id   89efe200cf5abb3c0fa93354d0668240
#
_cell.length_a   1.000
_cell.length_b   1.000
_cell.length_c   1.000
_cell.angle_alpha   90.00
_cell.angle_beta   90.00
_cell.angle_gamma   90.00
#
_symmetry.space_group_name_H-M   'P 1'
#
loop_
_entity.id
_entity.type
_entity.pdbx_description
1 polymer ?
#
loop_
_entity_poly.entity_id
_entity_poly.type
_entity_poly.pdbx_seq_one_letter_code
_entity_poly.pdbx_strand_id
1 'polypeptide(L)'
;MSKATRGLLIATLALSASVLLAACGSDLGGGGNEGDVTTAEATGTVGGELVISQWPFYIDRKTVPEFEQDAGVKVNYIEDVNDNNEIFAKLRPDLQNGESADRSIIVVTDWMAKKMYDLGYLQNLDKDAIPAVNENLVDSLASPSIDPDRSYTVPWQSGMTGLVVNTAEAPDVTSINDIFDPKYKGKVTVLTELRDTVPLVMKADGVDPTKATTQDWLDAINKLNDAVKSGQIRKLTGNDYTDDLARGDAVVTIGWSGDAIQLQADDPDINFVMPDTGCVLWSDNMVIPVGAPNPDAAYAFMDYVYDPANQSQIAQYNSYITPVKGVQDIFQKDAPDLATSELIFPTDEFTGDCTTQTDPPADGEQEVEDAWQQLISGG
;
A
#
# COMPACT_ATOMS: atom_id res chain seq x y z
N MET A 1 -5.40 87.34 -13.67
CA MET A 1 -4.88 88.26 -12.63
C MET A 1 -4.24 87.38 -11.58
N SER A 2 -3.00 87.45 -11.52
CA SER A 2 -2.03 87.82 -10.47
C SER A 2 -1.62 86.64 -9.58
N LYS A 3 -0.41 86.12 -9.78
CA LYS A 3 0.88 86.39 -9.07
C LYS A 3 0.82 85.94 -7.59
N ALA A 4 1.75 85.25 -6.98
CA ALA A 4 3.20 85.17 -7.09
C ALA A 4 3.65 84.09 -6.01
N THR A 5 4.60 83.29 -6.27
CA THR A 5 6.06 83.28 -6.03
C THR A 5 6.56 83.12 -4.60
N ARG A 6 7.57 82.26 -4.50
CA ARG A 6 8.68 82.12 -3.56
C ARG A 6 8.45 81.14 -2.37
N GLY A 7 9.37 80.28 -1.98
CA GLY A 7 10.75 80.05 -2.41
C GLY A 7 11.33 78.94 -1.56
N LEU A 8 12.17 78.19 -2.13
CA LEU A 8 13.47 77.67 -1.81
C LEU A 8 13.80 77.37 -0.34
N LEU A 9 14.13 76.12 0.01
CA LEU A 9 15.43 75.85 0.58
C LEU A 9 15.67 74.34 0.63
N ILE A 10 16.87 73.99 0.26
CA ILE A 10 17.51 72.72 0.04
C ILE A 10 17.90 72.07 1.38
N ALA A 11 17.75 70.75 1.55
CA ALA A 11 18.63 69.98 2.36
C ALA A 11 18.70 68.58 1.79
N THR A 12 19.81 68.29 1.16
CA THR A 12 20.26 66.95 0.72
C THR A 12 20.60 66.04 1.89
N LEU A 13 20.02 64.85 1.92
CA LEU A 13 20.63 63.74 2.62
C LEU A 13 20.58 62.51 1.73
N ALA A 14 21.75 62.10 1.25
CA ALA A 14 21.96 60.89 0.48
C ALA A 14 21.88 59.67 1.43
N LEU A 15 21.01 58.73 1.14
CA LEU A 15 21.07 57.42 1.72
C LEU A 15 21.09 56.37 0.60
N SER A 16 22.22 55.77 0.43
CA SER A 16 22.53 54.72 -0.53
C SER A 16 21.72 53.47 -0.22
N ALA A 17 20.76 53.14 -1.05
CA ALA A 17 20.10 51.83 -1.03
C ALA A 17 20.79 50.94 -2.07
N SER A 18 21.57 49.96 -1.58
CA SER A 18 22.15 48.87 -2.38
C SER A 18 21.03 47.92 -2.77
N VAL A 19 20.64 47.94 -4.04
CA VAL A 19 19.74 46.92 -4.63
C VAL A 19 20.58 45.72 -4.95
N LEU A 20 20.42 44.65 -4.16
CA LEU A 20 20.87 43.30 -4.52
C LEU A 20 19.89 42.71 -5.51
N LEU A 21 20.27 42.66 -6.78
CA LEU A 21 19.64 41.81 -7.79
C LEU A 21 19.98 40.37 -7.46
N ALA A 22 19.05 39.64 -6.88
CA ALA A 22 19.09 38.17 -6.87
C ALA A 22 18.60 37.71 -8.24
N ALA A 23 19.52 37.14 -9.03
CA ALA A 23 19.21 36.46 -10.27
C ALA A 23 18.45 35.18 -9.94
N CYS A 24 17.22 35.06 -10.46
CA CYS A 24 16.53 33.76 -10.53
C CYS A 24 17.23 32.86 -11.54
N GLY A 25 18.07 31.98 -11.07
CA GLY A 25 18.52 30.83 -11.82
C GLY A 25 17.51 29.71 -11.57
N SER A 26 16.79 29.33 -12.61
CA SER A 26 15.96 28.12 -12.61
C SER A 26 16.91 26.91 -12.69
N ASP A 27 17.19 26.32 -11.56
CA ASP A 27 17.84 25.00 -11.49
C ASP A 27 16.74 23.97 -11.27
N LEU A 28 16.39 23.26 -12.32
CA LEU A 28 15.58 22.03 -12.29
C LEU A 28 16.51 20.87 -11.94
N GLY A 29 17.00 20.86 -10.73
CA GLY A 29 17.74 19.75 -10.15
C GLY A 29 16.97 19.21 -8.97
N GLY A 30 16.44 17.99 -9.05
CA GLY A 30 15.84 17.28 -7.95
C GLY A 30 16.82 17.13 -6.79
N GLY A 31 16.65 17.98 -5.79
CA GLY A 31 17.24 17.84 -4.49
C GLY A 31 16.10 17.65 -3.51
N GLY A 32 15.91 16.42 -3.00
CA GLY A 32 15.05 16.21 -1.87
C GLY A 32 15.48 17.17 -0.76
N ASN A 33 14.59 18.04 -0.35
CA ASN A 33 14.73 18.72 0.91
C ASN A 33 14.69 17.63 1.98
N GLU A 34 15.80 17.41 2.70
CA GLU A 34 15.75 16.90 4.06
C GLU A 34 15.09 17.98 4.92
N GLY A 35 13.78 18.21 4.70
CA GLY A 35 12.95 18.95 5.61
C GLY A 35 12.86 18.12 6.90
N ASP A 36 13.02 18.76 8.05
CA ASP A 36 12.78 18.14 9.35
C ASP A 36 11.41 17.44 9.30
N VAL A 37 11.43 16.09 9.20
CA VAL A 37 10.20 15.29 9.24
C VAL A 37 9.58 15.51 10.62
N THR A 38 8.36 16.04 10.63
CA THR A 38 7.65 16.32 11.88
C THR A 38 7.13 15.02 12.50
N THR A 39 7.04 14.97 13.81
CA THR A 39 6.34 13.90 14.54
C THR A 39 4.89 14.31 14.73
N ALA A 40 3.97 13.36 14.54
CA ALA A 40 2.56 13.52 14.89
C ALA A 40 2.43 13.39 16.42
N GLU A 41 2.74 14.47 17.16
CA GLU A 41 2.77 14.45 18.62
C GLU A 41 1.39 14.14 19.22
N ALA A 42 1.35 13.14 20.11
CA ALA A 42 0.14 12.85 20.89
C ALA A 42 -0.05 13.92 21.98
N THR A 43 -1.28 14.44 22.06
CA THR A 43 -1.64 15.43 23.07
C THR A 43 -2.27 14.80 24.32
N GLY A 44 -2.61 13.51 24.25
CA GLY A 44 -3.29 12.73 25.29
C GLY A 44 -4.78 13.00 25.35
N THR A 45 -5.38 13.62 24.33
CA THR A 45 -6.81 13.88 24.26
C THR A 45 -7.44 13.15 23.08
N VAL A 46 -7.92 11.95 23.31
CA VAL A 46 -8.63 11.16 22.30
C VAL A 46 -10.06 11.68 22.14
N GLY A 47 -10.51 11.85 20.90
CA GLY A 47 -11.87 12.28 20.58
C GLY A 47 -11.97 12.86 19.17
N GLY A 48 -13.14 13.34 18.78
CA GLY A 48 -13.40 13.95 17.48
C GLY A 48 -13.69 12.94 16.37
N GLU A 49 -13.18 13.21 15.17
CA GLU A 49 -13.37 12.36 14.00
C GLU A 49 -12.03 11.78 13.51
N LEU A 50 -12.04 10.50 13.17
CA LEU A 50 -10.93 9.77 12.56
C LEU A 50 -11.32 9.38 11.15
N VAL A 51 -10.52 9.74 10.17
CA VAL A 51 -10.74 9.42 8.75
C VAL A 51 -9.67 8.45 8.29
N ILE A 52 -10.08 7.28 7.82
CA ILE A 52 -9.20 6.19 7.39
C ILE A 52 -9.45 5.88 5.92
N SER A 53 -8.41 5.95 5.08
CA SER A 53 -8.42 5.35 3.73
C SER A 53 -7.90 3.92 3.80
N GLN A 54 -8.68 2.99 3.27
CA GLN A 54 -8.41 1.56 3.39
C GLN A 54 -8.78 0.81 2.11
N TRP A 55 -8.23 -0.39 1.97
CA TRP A 55 -8.60 -1.37 0.95
C TRP A 55 -9.99 -1.96 1.22
N PRO A 56 -10.74 -2.37 0.19
CA PRO A 56 -12.01 -3.06 0.36
C PRO A 56 -11.88 -4.38 1.11
N PHE A 57 -12.92 -4.76 1.86
CA PHE A 57 -13.02 -6.04 2.57
C PHE A 57 -11.89 -6.32 3.58
N TYR A 58 -11.28 -5.29 4.15
CA TYR A 58 -10.07 -5.40 4.95
C TYR A 58 -10.29 -5.24 6.46
N ILE A 59 -11.53 -4.97 6.89
CA ILE A 59 -11.97 -4.94 8.28
C ILE A 59 -13.40 -5.46 8.38
N ASP A 60 -13.72 -6.16 9.48
CA ASP A 60 -15.08 -6.60 9.75
C ASP A 60 -16.00 -5.44 10.17
N ARG A 61 -17.33 -5.70 10.12
CA ARG A 61 -18.35 -4.66 10.37
C ARG A 61 -18.50 -4.25 11.84
N LYS A 62 -17.86 -4.93 12.79
CA LYS A 62 -18.03 -4.68 14.23
C LYS A 62 -16.89 -3.85 14.80
N THR A 63 -15.66 -4.06 14.33
CA THR A 63 -14.45 -3.43 14.88
C THR A 63 -14.57 -1.90 14.94
N VAL A 64 -15.04 -1.26 13.86
CA VAL A 64 -15.18 0.20 13.83
C VAL A 64 -16.21 0.70 14.83
N PRO A 65 -17.47 0.19 14.89
CA PRO A 65 -18.44 0.59 15.92
C PRO A 65 -18.00 0.30 17.36
N GLU A 66 -17.29 -0.80 17.60
CA GLU A 66 -16.76 -1.14 18.92
C GLU A 66 -15.66 -0.17 19.35
N PHE A 67 -14.75 0.19 18.45
CA PHE A 67 -13.76 1.24 18.69
C PHE A 67 -14.41 2.60 18.94
N GLU A 68 -15.42 3.01 18.16
CA GLU A 68 -16.15 4.27 18.37
C GLU A 68 -16.77 4.33 19.77
N GLN A 69 -17.32 3.20 20.23
CA GLN A 69 -17.93 3.11 21.57
C GLN A 69 -16.87 3.18 22.68
N ASP A 70 -15.72 2.53 22.49
CA ASP A 70 -14.65 2.45 23.49
C ASP A 70 -13.87 3.76 23.61
N ALA A 71 -13.47 4.34 22.47
CA ALA A 71 -12.62 5.52 22.41
C ALA A 71 -13.39 6.85 22.42
N GLY A 72 -14.72 6.84 22.17
CA GLY A 72 -15.52 8.06 22.02
C GLY A 72 -15.17 8.87 20.78
N VAL A 73 -14.58 8.24 19.78
CA VAL A 73 -14.20 8.82 18.48
C VAL A 73 -15.24 8.44 17.44
N LYS A 74 -15.53 9.32 16.51
CA LYS A 74 -16.32 8.99 15.32
C LYS A 74 -15.37 8.59 14.18
N VAL A 75 -15.62 7.45 13.54
CA VAL A 75 -14.78 6.95 12.45
C VAL A 75 -15.49 7.10 11.10
N ASN A 76 -14.82 7.73 10.17
CA ASN A 76 -15.15 7.72 8.75
C ASN A 76 -14.19 6.76 8.04
N TYR A 77 -14.61 5.49 7.92
CA TYR A 77 -13.84 4.44 7.26
C TYR A 77 -14.19 4.41 5.77
N ILE A 78 -13.20 4.66 4.92
CA ILE A 78 -13.40 4.83 3.48
C ILE A 78 -12.62 3.73 2.76
N GLU A 79 -13.34 2.84 2.09
CA GLU A 79 -12.77 1.82 1.20
C GLU A 79 -12.49 2.44 -0.17
N ASP A 80 -11.42 3.24 -0.28
CA ASP A 80 -11.06 4.00 -1.48
C ASP A 80 -9.64 3.71 -2.01
N VAL A 81 -9.01 2.64 -1.52
CA VAL A 81 -7.72 2.14 -2.01
C VAL A 81 -7.98 0.91 -2.88
N ASN A 82 -7.90 1.05 -4.19
CA ASN A 82 -8.01 -0.05 -5.14
C ASN A 82 -6.63 -0.48 -5.69
N ASP A 83 -5.68 0.46 -5.69
CA ASP A 83 -4.31 0.32 -6.17
C ASP A 83 -3.46 1.41 -5.50
N ASN A 84 -2.21 1.11 -5.13
CA ASN A 84 -1.32 2.06 -4.45
C ASN A 84 -1.04 3.31 -5.30
N ASN A 85 -0.81 3.19 -6.59
CA ASN A 85 -0.55 4.34 -7.44
C ASN A 85 -1.81 5.18 -7.67
N GLU A 86 -2.99 4.55 -7.73
CA GLU A 86 -4.28 5.23 -7.88
C GLU A 86 -4.56 6.12 -6.67
N ILE A 87 -4.50 5.56 -5.45
CA ILE A 87 -4.73 6.35 -4.23
C ILE A 87 -3.66 7.43 -4.05
N PHE A 88 -2.39 7.14 -4.32
CA PHE A 88 -1.33 8.12 -4.27
C PHE A 88 -1.57 9.28 -5.24
N ALA A 89 -1.93 9.00 -6.49
CA ALA A 89 -2.23 10.03 -7.49
C ALA A 89 -3.42 10.90 -7.07
N LYS A 90 -4.45 10.31 -6.45
CA LYS A 90 -5.63 11.01 -5.93
C LYS A 90 -5.29 11.96 -4.79
N LEU A 91 -4.44 11.54 -3.83
CA LEU A 91 -4.12 12.32 -2.64
C LEU A 91 -2.94 13.28 -2.83
N ARG A 92 -2.06 13.01 -3.80
CA ARG A 92 -0.82 13.75 -4.03
C ARG A 92 -0.99 15.27 -4.13
N PRO A 93 -2.02 15.85 -4.79
CA PRO A 93 -2.16 17.30 -4.89
C PRO A 93 -2.24 17.99 -3.53
N ASP A 94 -2.92 17.39 -2.54
CA ASP A 94 -3.05 17.91 -1.19
C ASP A 94 -1.77 17.65 -0.38
N LEU A 95 -1.23 16.42 -0.47
CA LEU A 95 0.01 16.04 0.22
C LEU A 95 1.20 16.91 -0.17
N GLN A 96 1.31 17.33 -1.43
CA GLN A 96 2.34 18.26 -1.91
C GLN A 96 2.24 19.64 -1.27
N ASN A 97 1.05 20.04 -0.81
CA ASN A 97 0.81 21.30 -0.12
C ASN A 97 0.95 21.18 1.41
N GLY A 98 1.34 20.00 1.92
CA GLY A 98 1.40 19.73 3.35
C GLY A 98 0.02 19.52 4.00
N GLU A 99 -0.99 19.19 3.19
CA GLU A 99 -2.36 18.90 3.62
C GLU A 99 -2.60 17.39 3.58
N SER A 100 -3.33 16.84 4.54
CA SER A 100 -3.55 15.40 4.68
C SER A 100 -4.63 14.83 3.73
N ALA A 101 -5.17 15.63 2.83
CA ALA A 101 -6.36 15.26 2.03
C ALA A 101 -7.54 14.80 2.90
N ASP A 102 -7.72 15.43 4.06
CA ASP A 102 -8.70 15.07 5.09
C ASP A 102 -8.53 13.64 5.65
N ARG A 103 -7.34 13.05 5.57
CA ARG A 103 -7.04 11.71 6.09
C ARG A 103 -6.28 11.80 7.41
N SER A 104 -6.68 10.95 8.37
CA SER A 104 -5.94 10.74 9.62
C SER A 104 -5.00 9.54 9.49
N ILE A 105 -5.46 8.47 8.83
CA ILE A 105 -4.70 7.27 8.51
C ILE A 105 -4.90 6.94 7.03
N ILE A 106 -3.83 6.52 6.38
CA ILE A 106 -3.87 5.90 5.06
C ILE A 106 -3.22 4.53 5.19
N VAL A 107 -3.84 3.48 4.61
CA VAL A 107 -3.25 2.14 4.58
C VAL A 107 -2.71 1.86 3.19
N VAL A 108 -1.39 1.68 3.11
CA VAL A 108 -0.66 1.45 1.86
C VAL A 108 0.45 0.42 2.08
N THR A 109 0.88 -0.19 0.98
CA THR A 109 1.94 -1.20 0.99
C THR A 109 3.31 -0.60 1.31
N ASP A 110 4.23 -1.41 1.82
CA ASP A 110 5.59 -1.04 2.26
C ASP A 110 6.30 -0.06 1.32
N TRP A 111 6.36 -0.37 0.02
CA TRP A 111 7.04 0.45 -0.97
C TRP A 111 6.39 1.83 -1.16
N MET A 112 5.05 1.89 -1.07
CA MET A 112 4.32 3.16 -1.19
C MET A 112 4.48 4.00 0.08
N ALA A 113 4.45 3.36 1.26
CA ALA A 113 4.74 4.05 2.51
C ALA A 113 6.13 4.69 2.48
N LYS A 114 7.15 3.94 2.01
CA LYS A 114 8.50 4.48 1.81
C LYS A 114 8.53 5.65 0.82
N LYS A 115 7.91 5.51 -0.34
CA LYS A 115 7.81 6.57 -1.36
C LYS A 115 7.17 7.84 -0.80
N MET A 116 6.06 7.70 -0.06
CA MET A 116 5.40 8.84 0.56
C MET A 116 6.27 9.50 1.64
N TYR A 117 6.99 8.70 2.43
CA TYR A 117 7.91 9.21 3.45
C TYR A 117 9.09 9.95 2.83
N ASP A 118 9.74 9.39 1.82
CA ASP A 118 10.87 10.02 1.11
C ASP A 118 10.47 11.35 0.42
N LEU A 119 9.19 11.49 0.06
CA LEU A 119 8.64 12.74 -0.48
C LEU A 119 8.25 13.76 0.61
N GLY A 120 8.38 13.41 1.89
CA GLY A 120 8.01 14.28 3.01
C GLY A 120 6.50 14.39 3.24
N TYR A 121 5.73 13.40 2.82
CA TYR A 121 4.26 13.40 2.94
C TYR A 121 3.75 12.70 4.21
N LEU A 122 4.62 12.00 4.93
CA LEU A 122 4.29 11.29 6.17
C LEU A 122 4.97 11.93 7.38
N GLN A 123 4.36 11.74 8.55
CA GLN A 123 4.90 12.12 9.83
C GLN A 123 5.55 10.92 10.52
N ASN A 124 6.54 11.19 11.37
CA ASN A 124 7.00 10.19 12.33
C ASN A 124 5.92 9.93 13.39
N LEU A 125 5.94 8.72 13.92
CA LEU A 125 5.00 8.28 14.95
C LEU A 125 5.54 8.62 16.36
N ASP A 126 4.63 9.02 17.24
CA ASP A 126 4.88 9.02 18.69
C ASP A 126 4.71 7.60 19.23
N LYS A 127 5.82 6.89 19.39
CA LYS A 127 5.80 5.48 19.82
C LYS A 127 5.30 5.28 21.24
N ASP A 128 5.36 6.30 22.08
CA ASP A 128 4.85 6.24 23.45
C ASP A 128 3.31 6.25 23.46
N ALA A 129 2.69 6.69 22.37
CA ALA A 129 1.24 6.70 22.19
C ALA A 129 0.64 5.37 21.71
N ILE A 130 1.47 4.38 21.36
CA ILE A 130 1.06 3.07 20.80
C ILE A 130 1.68 1.89 21.56
N PRO A 131 1.47 1.76 22.88
CA PRO A 131 2.09 0.70 23.70
C PRO A 131 1.68 -0.72 23.27
N ALA A 132 0.43 -0.95 22.82
CA ALA A 132 0.00 -2.27 22.36
C ALA A 132 0.69 -2.68 21.05
N VAL A 133 0.94 -1.73 20.14
CA VAL A 133 1.75 -1.97 18.94
C VAL A 133 3.17 -2.40 19.33
N ASN A 134 3.81 -1.66 20.24
CA ASN A 134 5.17 -1.96 20.69
C ASN A 134 5.30 -3.34 21.39
N GLU A 135 4.26 -3.76 22.11
CA GLU A 135 4.24 -5.04 22.83
C GLU A 135 3.90 -6.22 21.90
N ASN A 136 2.90 -6.05 21.05
CA ASN A 136 2.25 -7.16 20.37
C ASN A 136 2.69 -7.36 18.91
N LEU A 137 3.48 -6.43 18.31
CA LEU A 137 3.98 -6.60 16.94
C LEU A 137 4.84 -7.88 16.84
N VAL A 138 4.57 -8.73 15.84
CA VAL A 138 5.36 -9.94 15.58
C VAL A 138 6.81 -9.59 15.23
N ASP A 139 7.76 -10.43 15.67
CA ASP A 139 9.18 -10.14 15.54
C ASP A 139 9.64 -10.08 14.07
N SER A 140 9.01 -10.85 13.17
CA SER A 140 9.30 -10.83 11.74
C SER A 140 9.03 -9.50 11.05
N LEU A 141 8.14 -8.68 11.60
CA LEU A 141 7.79 -7.35 11.07
C LEU A 141 8.40 -6.19 11.88
N ALA A 142 9.19 -6.48 12.92
CA ALA A 142 9.68 -5.44 13.83
C ALA A 142 10.68 -4.47 13.19
N SER A 143 11.45 -4.92 12.17
CA SER A 143 12.52 -4.11 11.56
C SER A 143 12.59 -4.34 10.04
N PRO A 144 11.61 -3.84 9.27
CA PRO A 144 11.62 -3.96 7.81
C PRO A 144 12.68 -3.03 7.20
N SER A 145 13.18 -3.38 6.01
CA SER A 145 14.19 -2.59 5.32
C SER A 145 13.74 -1.17 4.98
N ILE A 146 12.43 -0.96 4.81
CA ILE A 146 11.85 0.34 4.44
C ILE A 146 11.77 1.31 5.63
N ASP A 147 11.67 0.78 6.85
CA ASP A 147 11.53 1.54 8.10
C ASP A 147 12.09 0.71 9.27
N PRO A 148 13.43 0.58 9.40
CA PRO A 148 14.05 -0.33 10.36
C PRO A 148 13.69 -0.07 11.83
N ASP A 149 13.33 1.16 12.14
CA ASP A 149 12.94 1.59 13.49
C ASP A 149 11.42 1.72 13.67
N ARG A 150 10.61 1.40 12.66
CA ARG A 150 9.17 1.67 12.68
C ARG A 150 8.85 3.11 13.05
N SER A 151 9.57 4.03 12.43
CA SER A 151 9.45 5.47 12.71
C SER A 151 8.19 6.09 12.15
N TYR A 152 7.65 5.56 11.03
CA TYR A 152 6.50 6.12 10.33
C TYR A 152 5.47 5.07 9.87
N THR A 153 5.69 3.79 10.16
CA THR A 153 4.80 2.70 9.75
C THR A 153 4.34 1.86 10.91
N VAL A 154 3.04 1.49 10.92
CA VAL A 154 2.47 0.44 11.77
C VAL A 154 1.84 -0.62 10.87
N PRO A 155 2.32 -1.87 10.84
CA PRO A 155 1.75 -2.90 9.97
C PRO A 155 0.26 -3.09 10.21
N TRP A 156 -0.49 -3.24 9.12
CA TRP A 156 -1.92 -3.55 9.17
C TRP A 156 -2.16 -5.05 8.98
N GLN A 157 -1.80 -5.58 7.83
CA GLN A 157 -1.81 -7.00 7.48
C GLN A 157 -0.65 -7.27 6.51
N SER A 158 -0.32 -8.55 6.36
CA SER A 158 0.58 -9.02 5.31
C SER A 158 -0.11 -10.11 4.50
N GLY A 159 0.39 -10.40 3.31
CA GLY A 159 -0.20 -11.42 2.47
C GLY A 159 0.76 -11.94 1.42
N MET A 160 0.22 -12.82 0.60
CA MET A 160 0.90 -13.45 -0.51
C MET A 160 0.18 -13.12 -1.80
N THR A 161 0.94 -12.72 -2.81
CA THR A 161 0.46 -12.66 -4.19
C THR A 161 0.85 -13.94 -4.91
N GLY A 162 -0.14 -14.57 -5.52
CA GLY A 162 0.00 -15.81 -6.28
C GLY A 162 -1.10 -15.95 -7.30
N LEU A 163 -1.61 -17.16 -7.50
CA LEU A 163 -2.74 -17.41 -8.39
C LEU A 163 -4.01 -17.59 -7.57
N VAL A 164 -5.09 -16.95 -7.98
CA VAL A 164 -6.45 -17.24 -7.50
C VAL A 164 -7.23 -17.85 -8.66
N VAL A 165 -7.73 -19.06 -8.46
CA VAL A 165 -8.18 -19.93 -9.54
C VAL A 165 -9.54 -20.53 -9.20
N ASN A 166 -10.47 -20.51 -10.15
CA ASN A 166 -11.63 -21.39 -10.11
C ASN A 166 -11.17 -22.79 -10.55
N THR A 167 -10.95 -23.67 -9.57
CA THR A 167 -10.37 -25.01 -9.79
C THR A 167 -11.32 -25.98 -10.49
N ALA A 168 -12.62 -25.72 -10.52
CA ALA A 168 -13.56 -26.49 -11.34
C ALA A 168 -13.38 -26.22 -12.83
N GLU A 169 -13.06 -24.98 -13.22
CA GLU A 169 -12.86 -24.59 -14.62
C GLU A 169 -11.39 -24.69 -15.06
N ALA A 170 -10.44 -24.57 -14.11
CA ALA A 170 -9.01 -24.55 -14.36
C ALA A 170 -8.22 -25.45 -13.39
N PRO A 171 -8.51 -26.80 -13.36
CA PRO A 171 -7.95 -27.71 -12.36
C PRO A 171 -6.45 -27.97 -12.50
N ASP A 172 -5.85 -27.66 -13.65
CA ASP A 172 -4.45 -27.98 -13.96
C ASP A 172 -3.52 -26.77 -13.73
N VAL A 173 -4.02 -25.63 -13.24
CA VAL A 173 -3.23 -24.43 -13.02
C VAL A 173 -2.36 -24.60 -11.77
N THR A 174 -1.05 -24.49 -11.96
CA THR A 174 -0.04 -24.60 -10.90
C THR A 174 1.12 -23.62 -11.07
N SER A 175 1.22 -22.97 -12.22
CA SER A 175 2.32 -22.09 -12.59
C SER A 175 1.82 -20.73 -13.08
N ILE A 176 2.59 -19.68 -12.84
CA ILE A 176 2.34 -18.36 -13.44
C ILE A 176 2.32 -18.45 -14.97
N ASN A 177 3.08 -19.38 -15.56
CA ASN A 177 3.06 -19.57 -17.03
C ASN A 177 1.69 -20.04 -17.55
N ASP A 178 0.82 -20.60 -16.71
CA ASP A 178 -0.53 -21.02 -17.12
C ASP A 178 -1.43 -19.84 -17.49
N ILE A 179 -1.16 -18.61 -17.00
CA ILE A 179 -1.90 -17.41 -17.43
C ILE A 179 -1.73 -17.12 -18.93
N PHE A 180 -0.69 -17.65 -19.56
CA PHE A 180 -0.41 -17.52 -21.00
C PHE A 180 -0.93 -18.72 -21.81
N ASP A 181 -1.53 -19.76 -21.18
CA ASP A 181 -2.08 -20.90 -21.89
C ASP A 181 -3.31 -20.48 -22.71
N PRO A 182 -3.33 -20.69 -24.05
CA PRO A 182 -4.45 -20.32 -24.91
C PRO A 182 -5.81 -20.90 -24.49
N LYS A 183 -5.85 -21.98 -23.69
CA LYS A 183 -7.12 -22.56 -23.18
C LYS A 183 -7.88 -21.60 -22.26
N TYR A 184 -7.19 -20.65 -21.60
CA TYR A 184 -7.78 -19.65 -20.72
C TYR A 184 -7.93 -18.26 -21.37
N LYS A 185 -7.77 -18.17 -22.67
CA LYS A 185 -7.82 -16.89 -23.41
C LYS A 185 -9.09 -16.11 -23.09
N GLY A 186 -8.92 -14.85 -22.65
CA GLY A 186 -10.00 -13.93 -22.29
C GLY A 186 -10.65 -14.23 -20.93
N LYS A 187 -10.12 -15.20 -20.17
CA LYS A 187 -10.54 -15.59 -18.82
C LYS A 187 -9.45 -15.38 -17.76
N VAL A 188 -8.42 -14.62 -18.10
CA VAL A 188 -7.29 -14.30 -17.21
C VAL A 188 -7.32 -12.81 -16.88
N THR A 189 -7.10 -12.48 -15.62
CA THR A 189 -6.77 -11.11 -15.17
C THR A 189 -5.47 -11.11 -14.39
N VAL A 190 -4.81 -9.96 -14.31
CA VAL A 190 -3.60 -9.76 -13.50
C VAL A 190 -3.69 -8.42 -12.78
N LEU A 191 -2.93 -8.26 -11.70
CA LEU A 191 -2.98 -7.04 -10.90
C LEU A 191 -2.29 -5.86 -11.60
N THR A 192 -2.80 -4.65 -11.34
CA THR A 192 -2.15 -3.38 -11.70
C THR A 192 -0.94 -3.08 -10.83
N GLU A 193 -0.76 -3.79 -9.73
CA GLU A 193 0.40 -3.67 -8.84
C GLU A 193 1.66 -4.26 -9.53
N LEU A 194 2.56 -3.36 -9.95
CA LEU A 194 3.83 -3.70 -10.63
C LEU A 194 4.65 -4.72 -9.83
N ARG A 195 4.81 -4.43 -8.52
CA ARG A 195 5.69 -5.19 -7.61
C ARG A 195 5.11 -6.53 -7.18
N ASP A 196 3.87 -6.80 -7.52
CA ASP A 196 3.22 -8.11 -7.37
C ASP A 196 3.29 -8.92 -8.67
N THR A 197 2.85 -8.30 -9.78
CA THR A 197 2.64 -9.00 -11.05
C THR A 197 3.95 -9.33 -11.75
N VAL A 198 4.85 -8.36 -11.90
CA VAL A 198 6.06 -8.52 -12.72
C VAL A 198 7.07 -9.48 -12.09
N PRO A 199 7.35 -9.45 -10.77
CA PRO A 199 8.20 -10.44 -10.12
C PRO A 199 7.73 -11.88 -10.27
N LEU A 200 6.42 -12.13 -10.24
CA LEU A 200 5.88 -13.47 -10.46
C LEU A 200 6.16 -13.97 -11.88
N VAL A 201 6.01 -13.11 -12.89
CA VAL A 201 6.34 -13.45 -14.28
C VAL A 201 7.83 -13.70 -14.45
N MET A 202 8.69 -12.88 -13.86
CA MET A 202 10.15 -13.08 -13.87
C MET A 202 10.53 -14.40 -13.23
N LYS A 203 9.96 -14.75 -12.05
CA LYS A 203 10.21 -16.04 -11.39
C LYS A 203 9.82 -17.22 -12.27
N ALA A 204 8.67 -17.16 -12.95
CA ALA A 204 8.22 -18.19 -13.87
C ALA A 204 9.13 -18.36 -15.10
N ASP A 205 9.85 -17.31 -15.47
CA ASP A 205 10.85 -17.32 -16.54
C ASP A 205 12.28 -17.65 -16.02
N GLY A 206 12.41 -18.00 -14.73
CA GLY A 206 13.67 -18.40 -14.09
C GLY A 206 14.58 -17.23 -13.71
N VAL A 207 14.04 -16.01 -13.67
CA VAL A 207 14.76 -14.80 -13.23
C VAL A 207 14.50 -14.56 -11.74
N ASP A 208 15.56 -14.36 -10.96
CA ASP A 208 15.48 -13.95 -9.56
C ASP A 208 15.17 -12.46 -9.45
N PRO A 209 13.96 -12.04 -8.99
CA PRO A 209 13.56 -10.62 -8.94
C PRO A 209 14.50 -9.76 -8.09
N THR A 210 15.14 -10.35 -7.07
CA THR A 210 16.06 -9.62 -6.18
C THR A 210 17.38 -9.23 -6.84
N LYS A 211 17.67 -9.78 -8.02
CA LYS A 211 18.89 -9.56 -8.81
C LYS A 211 18.60 -9.12 -10.24
N ALA A 212 17.31 -8.92 -10.54
CA ALA A 212 16.87 -8.60 -11.90
C ALA A 212 17.43 -7.25 -12.36
N THR A 213 17.80 -7.19 -13.62
CA THR A 213 18.19 -5.96 -14.30
C THR A 213 16.96 -5.20 -14.79
N THR A 214 17.13 -3.92 -15.15
CA THR A 214 16.07 -3.13 -15.82
C THR A 214 15.50 -3.88 -17.03
N GLN A 215 16.38 -4.54 -17.83
CA GLN A 215 15.94 -5.29 -19.01
C GLN A 215 15.05 -6.49 -18.65
N ASP A 216 15.35 -7.20 -17.55
CA ASP A 216 14.52 -8.33 -17.11
C ASP A 216 13.10 -7.88 -16.74
N TRP A 217 12.97 -6.71 -16.08
CA TRP A 217 11.67 -6.09 -15.78
C TRP A 217 10.91 -5.72 -17.06
N LEU A 218 11.61 -5.07 -18.01
CA LEU A 218 11.01 -4.68 -19.29
C LEU A 218 10.59 -5.89 -20.13
N ASP A 219 11.37 -6.98 -20.13
CA ASP A 219 11.04 -8.20 -20.86
C ASP A 219 9.77 -8.86 -20.28
N ALA A 220 9.61 -8.91 -18.95
CA ALA A 220 8.42 -9.42 -18.31
C ALA A 220 7.19 -8.53 -18.61
N ILE A 221 7.34 -7.19 -18.57
CA ILE A 221 6.28 -6.24 -18.95
C ILE A 221 5.89 -6.43 -20.43
N ASN A 222 6.85 -6.60 -21.32
CA ASN A 222 6.57 -6.83 -22.75
C ASN A 222 5.81 -8.14 -22.97
N LYS A 223 6.15 -9.22 -22.26
CA LYS A 223 5.42 -10.49 -22.28
C LYS A 223 3.95 -10.31 -21.87
N LEU A 224 3.70 -9.57 -20.78
CA LEU A 224 2.34 -9.22 -20.33
C LEU A 224 1.61 -8.37 -21.37
N ASN A 225 2.27 -7.35 -21.94
CA ASN A 225 1.69 -6.47 -22.96
C ASN A 225 1.28 -7.25 -24.23
N ASP A 226 2.07 -8.21 -24.68
CA ASP A 226 1.72 -9.07 -25.81
C ASP A 226 0.52 -9.97 -25.47
N ALA A 227 0.42 -10.47 -24.24
CA ALA A 227 -0.69 -11.25 -23.76
C ALA A 227 -1.99 -10.40 -23.69
N VAL A 228 -1.92 -9.16 -23.25
CA VAL A 228 -3.05 -8.21 -23.26
C VAL A 228 -3.47 -7.91 -24.71
N LYS A 229 -2.55 -7.52 -25.57
CA LYS A 229 -2.83 -7.20 -26.99
C LYS A 229 -3.42 -8.36 -27.77
N SER A 230 -3.02 -9.58 -27.45
CA SER A 230 -3.59 -10.79 -28.09
C SER A 230 -4.96 -11.15 -27.53
N GLY A 231 -5.41 -10.53 -26.42
CA GLY A 231 -6.62 -10.85 -25.68
C GLY A 231 -6.48 -12.15 -24.87
N GLN A 232 -5.28 -12.63 -24.62
CA GLN A 232 -5.01 -13.73 -23.68
C GLN A 232 -5.36 -13.29 -22.27
N ILE A 233 -4.76 -12.19 -21.82
CA ILE A 233 -5.15 -11.49 -20.59
C ILE A 233 -6.30 -10.55 -20.94
N ARG A 234 -7.41 -10.66 -20.22
CA ARG A 234 -8.63 -9.88 -20.41
C ARG A 234 -8.45 -8.42 -20.02
N LYS A 235 -7.89 -8.19 -18.84
CA LYS A 235 -7.58 -6.85 -18.29
C LYS A 235 -6.60 -6.93 -17.13
N LEU A 236 -6.03 -5.78 -16.77
CA LEU A 236 -5.38 -5.56 -15.50
C LEU A 236 -6.38 -4.93 -14.52
N THR A 237 -6.30 -5.28 -13.25
CA THR A 237 -7.25 -4.88 -12.20
C THR A 237 -6.53 -4.52 -10.92
N GLY A 238 -7.13 -3.66 -10.11
CA GLY A 238 -6.82 -3.58 -8.69
C GLY A 238 -7.57 -4.66 -7.92
N ASN A 239 -8.07 -4.36 -6.73
CA ASN A 239 -8.84 -5.29 -5.89
C ASN A 239 -10.16 -5.77 -6.56
N ASP A 240 -10.67 -5.08 -7.58
CA ASP A 240 -11.87 -5.41 -8.32
C ASP A 240 -11.81 -6.72 -9.13
N TYR A 241 -10.66 -7.44 -9.17
CA TYR A 241 -10.58 -8.78 -9.77
C TYR A 241 -11.48 -9.80 -9.04
N THR A 242 -11.75 -9.58 -7.76
CA THR A 242 -12.63 -10.43 -6.95
C THR A 242 -14.03 -10.54 -7.55
N ASP A 243 -14.53 -9.43 -8.06
CA ASP A 243 -15.81 -9.36 -8.79
C ASP A 243 -15.78 -10.18 -10.09
N ASP A 244 -14.67 -10.18 -10.83
CA ASP A 244 -14.55 -10.95 -12.07
C ASP A 244 -14.54 -12.45 -11.81
N LEU A 245 -13.88 -12.91 -10.76
CA LEU A 245 -13.91 -14.30 -10.32
C LEU A 245 -15.32 -14.71 -9.85
N ALA A 246 -15.93 -13.91 -8.97
CA ALA A 246 -17.26 -14.21 -8.44
C ALA A 246 -18.35 -14.30 -9.54
N ARG A 247 -18.18 -13.55 -10.63
CA ARG A 247 -19.12 -13.61 -11.80
C ARG A 247 -18.73 -14.66 -12.84
N GLY A 248 -17.56 -15.33 -12.71
CA GLY A 248 -17.03 -16.24 -13.72
C GLY A 248 -16.54 -15.52 -15.00
N ASP A 249 -16.31 -14.24 -14.94
CA ASP A 249 -15.69 -13.44 -16.01
C ASP A 249 -14.20 -13.75 -16.15
N ALA A 250 -13.53 -14.05 -15.03
CA ALA A 250 -12.20 -14.62 -14.95
C ALA A 250 -12.25 -16.02 -14.31
N VAL A 251 -11.31 -16.89 -14.66
CA VAL A 251 -11.13 -18.22 -14.05
C VAL A 251 -9.73 -18.38 -13.46
N VAL A 252 -8.78 -17.58 -13.91
CA VAL A 252 -7.40 -17.52 -13.39
C VAL A 252 -7.01 -16.07 -13.23
N THR A 253 -6.50 -15.70 -12.06
CA THR A 253 -5.99 -14.36 -11.83
C THR A 253 -4.70 -14.40 -11.01
N ILE A 254 -3.81 -13.42 -11.24
CA ILE A 254 -2.84 -13.05 -10.21
C ILE A 254 -3.62 -12.27 -9.15
N GLY A 255 -3.58 -12.72 -7.90
CA GLY A 255 -4.38 -12.14 -6.81
C GLY A 255 -3.82 -12.45 -5.43
N TRP A 256 -4.52 -12.00 -4.40
CA TRP A 256 -4.06 -12.02 -3.02
C TRP A 256 -4.68 -13.17 -2.21
N SER A 257 -3.89 -13.72 -1.27
CA SER A 257 -4.23 -14.92 -0.51
C SER A 257 -5.48 -14.78 0.36
N GLY A 258 -5.66 -13.64 1.01
CA GLY A 258 -6.82 -13.41 1.89
C GLY A 258 -8.12 -13.30 1.10
N ASP A 259 -8.11 -12.60 -0.04
CA ASP A 259 -9.28 -12.50 -0.91
C ASP A 259 -9.72 -13.87 -1.43
N ALA A 260 -8.77 -14.75 -1.73
CA ALA A 260 -9.10 -16.11 -2.16
C ALA A 260 -9.87 -16.89 -1.09
N ILE A 261 -9.46 -16.76 0.19
CA ILE A 261 -10.20 -17.40 1.31
C ILE A 261 -11.59 -16.78 1.47
N GLN A 262 -11.71 -15.47 1.34
CA GLN A 262 -13.00 -14.79 1.42
C GLN A 262 -13.94 -15.22 0.28
N LEU A 263 -13.44 -15.28 -0.96
CA LEU A 263 -14.21 -15.76 -2.11
C LEU A 263 -14.59 -17.24 -1.98
N GLN A 264 -13.72 -18.08 -1.41
CA GLN A 264 -13.98 -19.50 -1.18
C GLN A 264 -15.16 -19.72 -0.24
N ALA A 265 -15.48 -18.79 0.65
CA ALA A 265 -16.64 -18.88 1.52
C ALA A 265 -17.97 -18.88 0.75
N ASP A 266 -18.02 -18.19 -0.39
CA ASP A 266 -19.20 -18.10 -1.28
C ASP A 266 -19.13 -19.11 -2.44
N ASP A 267 -17.93 -19.38 -2.96
CA ASP A 267 -17.67 -20.36 -4.03
C ASP A 267 -16.47 -21.26 -3.66
N PRO A 268 -16.71 -22.50 -3.19
CA PRO A 268 -15.66 -23.40 -2.74
C PRO A 268 -14.70 -23.85 -3.85
N ASP A 269 -15.01 -23.60 -5.11
CA ASP A 269 -14.15 -23.90 -6.25
C ASP A 269 -13.08 -22.80 -6.45
N ILE A 270 -13.21 -21.64 -5.81
CA ILE A 270 -12.18 -20.57 -5.84
C ILE A 270 -11.13 -20.86 -4.78
N ASN A 271 -9.87 -20.96 -5.20
CA ASN A 271 -8.76 -21.31 -4.35
C ASN A 271 -7.52 -20.45 -4.63
N PHE A 272 -6.74 -20.18 -3.59
CA PHE A 272 -5.37 -19.70 -3.76
C PHE A 272 -4.48 -20.90 -4.15
N VAL A 273 -3.78 -20.74 -5.25
CA VAL A 273 -2.79 -21.71 -5.73
C VAL A 273 -1.41 -21.09 -5.61
N MET A 274 -0.59 -21.64 -4.72
CA MET A 274 0.82 -21.27 -4.62
C MET A 274 1.51 -21.63 -5.94
N PRO A 275 2.08 -20.67 -6.68
CA PRO A 275 2.82 -20.99 -7.89
C PRO A 275 4.01 -21.90 -7.60
N ASP A 276 4.34 -22.78 -8.53
CA ASP A 276 5.48 -23.72 -8.44
C ASP A 276 6.85 -23.03 -8.23
N THR A 277 6.94 -21.73 -8.56
CA THR A 277 8.10 -20.87 -8.34
C THR A 277 7.99 -20.01 -7.09
N GLY A 278 6.97 -20.23 -6.23
CA GLY A 278 6.68 -19.46 -5.03
C GLY A 278 5.94 -18.15 -5.30
N CYS A 279 5.67 -17.42 -4.24
CA CYS A 279 4.83 -16.22 -4.22
C CYS A 279 5.64 -14.92 -4.12
N VAL A 280 4.93 -13.78 -4.08
CA VAL A 280 5.44 -12.50 -3.61
C VAL A 280 4.78 -12.18 -2.26
N LEU A 281 5.60 -11.88 -1.25
CA LEU A 281 5.17 -11.46 0.09
C LEU A 281 5.14 -9.94 0.17
N TRP A 282 4.10 -9.40 0.78
CA TRP A 282 3.92 -7.97 0.98
C TRP A 282 3.36 -7.66 2.38
N SER A 283 3.47 -6.42 2.79
CA SER A 283 2.90 -5.91 4.03
C SER A 283 2.30 -4.53 3.80
N ASP A 284 1.08 -4.33 4.28
CA ASP A 284 0.41 -3.04 4.30
C ASP A 284 0.60 -2.37 5.66
N ASN A 285 0.67 -1.06 5.65
CA ASN A 285 0.94 -0.26 6.83
C ASN A 285 -0.05 0.89 6.98
N MET A 286 -0.45 1.12 8.20
CA MET A 286 -1.09 2.38 8.62
C MET A 286 -0.01 3.45 8.69
N VAL A 287 -0.22 4.56 8.01
CA VAL A 287 0.67 5.74 8.03
C VAL A 287 -0.14 7.00 8.33
N ILE A 288 0.49 7.99 8.96
CA ILE A 288 -0.11 9.29 9.28
C ILE A 288 0.44 10.34 8.31
N PRO A 289 -0.39 10.92 7.42
CA PRO A 289 0.07 11.97 6.52
C PRO A 289 0.38 13.28 7.24
N VAL A 290 1.26 14.10 6.65
CA VAL A 290 1.52 15.46 7.15
C VAL A 290 0.23 16.27 7.15
N GLY A 291 0.00 17.04 8.19
CA GLY A 291 -1.23 17.82 8.36
C GLY A 291 -2.46 16.99 8.75
N ALA A 292 -2.29 15.72 9.12
CA ALA A 292 -3.39 14.88 9.57
C ALA A 292 -4.10 15.51 10.78
N PRO A 293 -5.43 15.62 10.73
CA PRO A 293 -6.17 16.04 11.90
C PRO A 293 -6.17 14.93 12.95
N ASN A 294 -6.13 15.30 14.22
CA ASN A 294 -6.47 14.39 15.31
C ASN A 294 -5.54 13.17 15.46
N PRO A 295 -4.21 13.36 15.62
CA PRO A 295 -3.27 12.25 15.74
C PRO A 295 -3.56 11.33 16.94
N ASP A 296 -4.11 11.85 18.05
CA ASP A 296 -4.49 11.03 19.20
C ASP A 296 -5.53 9.97 18.84
N ALA A 297 -6.49 10.29 17.96
CA ALA A 297 -7.48 9.31 17.51
C ALA A 297 -6.86 8.26 16.57
N ALA A 298 -5.86 8.67 15.75
CA ALA A 298 -5.12 7.74 14.90
C ALA A 298 -4.31 6.74 15.75
N TYR A 299 -3.59 7.22 16.76
CA TYR A 299 -2.87 6.36 17.70
C TYR A 299 -3.78 5.44 18.51
N ALA A 300 -4.91 5.97 18.99
CA ALA A 300 -5.88 5.15 19.71
C ALA A 300 -6.43 4.00 18.84
N PHE A 301 -6.66 4.24 17.54
CA PHE A 301 -7.08 3.20 16.61
C PHE A 301 -5.95 2.18 16.34
N MET A 302 -4.73 2.65 16.09
CA MET A 302 -3.57 1.78 15.89
C MET A 302 -3.35 0.88 17.10
N ASP A 303 -3.44 1.42 18.30
CA ASP A 303 -3.26 0.68 19.55
C ASP A 303 -4.41 -0.30 19.80
N TYR A 304 -5.65 0.11 19.53
CA TYR A 304 -6.84 -0.73 19.66
C TYR A 304 -6.81 -1.97 18.79
N VAL A 305 -6.44 -1.82 17.51
CA VAL A 305 -6.38 -2.97 16.58
C VAL A 305 -5.21 -3.90 16.85
N TYR A 306 -4.26 -3.50 17.69
CA TYR A 306 -3.15 -4.34 18.16
C TYR A 306 -3.43 -5.09 19.45
N ASP A 307 -4.62 -4.95 20.07
CA ASP A 307 -5.10 -5.92 21.05
C ASP A 307 -5.34 -7.27 20.33
N PRO A 308 -4.79 -8.40 20.84
CA PRO A 308 -4.93 -9.69 20.16
C PRO A 308 -6.38 -10.15 19.94
N ALA A 309 -7.33 -9.77 20.80
CA ALA A 309 -8.73 -10.13 20.62
C ALA A 309 -9.37 -9.32 19.49
N ASN A 310 -9.10 -8.00 19.42
CA ASN A 310 -9.57 -7.14 18.35
C ASN A 310 -8.97 -7.53 17.00
N GLN A 311 -7.66 -7.79 17.00
CA GLN A 311 -6.98 -8.24 15.78
C GLN A 311 -7.46 -9.62 15.32
N SER A 312 -7.77 -10.52 16.25
CA SER A 312 -8.34 -11.83 15.91
C SER A 312 -9.69 -11.69 15.18
N GLN A 313 -10.55 -10.74 15.60
CA GLN A 313 -11.81 -10.46 14.91
C GLN A 313 -11.58 -9.96 13.48
N ILE A 314 -10.64 -9.04 13.29
CA ILE A 314 -10.25 -8.52 11.99
C ILE A 314 -9.69 -9.65 11.09
N ALA A 315 -8.73 -10.43 11.59
CA ALA A 315 -8.07 -11.47 10.83
C ALA A 315 -8.98 -12.66 10.49
N GLN A 316 -9.98 -12.96 11.33
CA GLN A 316 -11.01 -13.95 10.99
C GLN A 316 -11.90 -13.52 9.82
N TYR A 317 -12.09 -12.20 9.65
CA TYR A 317 -12.87 -11.67 8.55
C TYR A 317 -12.05 -11.58 7.26
N ASN A 318 -10.88 -10.93 7.31
CA ASN A 318 -10.10 -10.64 6.11
C ASN A 318 -9.18 -11.77 5.67
N SER A 319 -8.89 -12.73 6.56
CA SER A 319 -8.10 -13.94 6.28
C SER A 319 -6.67 -13.69 5.80
N TYR A 320 -6.09 -12.55 6.15
CA TYR A 320 -4.71 -12.18 5.87
C TYR A 320 -3.76 -12.53 7.03
N ILE A 321 -2.45 -12.46 6.77
CA ILE A 321 -1.40 -12.70 7.77
C ILE A 321 -1.43 -11.55 8.78
N THR A 322 -1.70 -11.86 10.04
CA THR A 322 -1.81 -10.87 11.11
C THR A 322 -0.44 -10.39 11.60
N PRO A 323 -0.28 -9.07 11.86
CA PRO A 323 0.94 -8.54 12.45
C PRO A 323 1.02 -8.71 13.99
N VAL A 324 0.00 -9.30 14.64
CA VAL A 324 -0.16 -9.27 16.11
C VAL A 324 0.08 -10.64 16.72
N LYS A 325 0.94 -10.69 17.73
CA LYS A 325 1.22 -11.89 18.55
C LYS A 325 -0.03 -12.42 19.25
N GLY A 326 -0.11 -13.72 19.43
CA GLY A 326 -1.17 -14.37 20.20
C GLY A 326 -2.50 -14.59 19.46
N VAL A 327 -2.68 -14.03 18.26
CA VAL A 327 -3.90 -14.18 17.46
C VAL A 327 -4.15 -15.64 17.09
N GLN A 328 -3.11 -16.42 16.72
CA GLN A 328 -3.27 -17.83 16.39
C GLN A 328 -3.82 -18.66 17.54
N ASP A 329 -3.45 -18.36 18.79
CA ASP A 329 -3.96 -19.05 19.99
C ASP A 329 -5.48 -18.79 20.19
N ILE A 330 -5.96 -17.62 19.77
CA ILE A 330 -7.38 -17.29 19.78
C ILE A 330 -8.11 -18.05 18.67
N PHE A 331 -7.55 -18.07 17.46
CA PHE A 331 -8.08 -18.84 16.33
C PHE A 331 -8.22 -20.33 16.64
N GLN A 332 -7.28 -20.93 17.39
CA GLN A 332 -7.38 -22.34 17.81
C GLN A 332 -8.66 -22.64 18.61
N LYS A 333 -9.24 -21.63 19.29
CA LYS A 333 -10.46 -21.76 20.07
C LYS A 333 -11.70 -21.39 19.28
N ASP A 334 -11.62 -20.29 18.51
CA ASP A 334 -12.78 -19.64 17.93
C ASP A 334 -12.99 -19.97 16.45
N ALA A 335 -11.89 -20.29 15.71
CA ALA A 335 -11.87 -20.63 14.30
C ALA A 335 -10.80 -21.70 13.97
N PRO A 336 -10.90 -22.93 14.54
CA PRO A 336 -9.84 -23.93 14.49
C PRO A 336 -9.44 -24.34 13.07
N ASP A 337 -10.34 -24.29 12.11
CA ASP A 337 -10.06 -24.62 10.70
C ASP A 337 -9.13 -23.56 10.07
N LEU A 338 -9.30 -22.29 10.41
CA LEU A 338 -8.43 -21.20 9.95
C LEU A 338 -7.10 -21.12 10.71
N ALA A 339 -7.07 -21.59 11.97
CA ALA A 339 -5.87 -21.59 12.81
C ALA A 339 -4.70 -22.41 12.23
N THR A 340 -5.00 -23.34 11.32
CA THR A 340 -4.02 -24.20 10.65
C THR A 340 -3.75 -23.80 9.20
N SER A 341 -4.39 -22.73 8.73
CA SER A 341 -4.19 -22.23 7.36
C SER A 341 -2.82 -21.56 7.24
N GLU A 342 -1.97 -22.08 6.36
CA GLU A 342 -0.67 -21.46 6.04
C GLU A 342 -0.79 -20.18 5.21
N LEU A 343 -1.98 -19.86 4.74
CA LEU A 343 -2.26 -18.56 4.09
C LEU A 343 -2.45 -17.43 5.12
N ILE A 344 -2.78 -17.78 6.38
CA ILE A 344 -2.99 -16.82 7.49
C ILE A 344 -1.83 -16.90 8.49
N PHE A 345 -1.33 -18.11 8.77
CA PHE A 345 -0.23 -18.40 9.70
C PHE A 345 0.86 -19.21 8.97
N PRO A 346 1.59 -18.59 8.04
CA PRO A 346 2.55 -19.31 7.22
C PRO A 346 3.73 -19.81 8.04
N THR A 347 4.23 -20.98 7.65
CA THR A 347 5.52 -21.51 8.12
C THR A 347 6.65 -21.03 7.19
N ASP A 348 7.88 -21.02 7.70
CA ASP A 348 9.07 -20.74 6.88
C ASP A 348 9.22 -21.75 5.72
N GLU A 349 8.75 -22.99 5.89
CA GLU A 349 8.76 -24.00 4.84
C GLU A 349 7.77 -23.64 3.72
N PHE A 350 6.56 -23.19 4.08
CA PHE A 350 5.52 -22.81 3.12
C PHE A 350 5.91 -21.61 2.26
N THR A 351 6.59 -20.63 2.86
CA THR A 351 7.02 -19.40 2.18
C THR A 351 8.46 -19.45 1.66
N GLY A 352 9.14 -20.60 1.76
CA GLY A 352 10.57 -20.73 1.46
C GLY A 352 10.97 -20.33 0.02
N ASP A 353 10.06 -20.53 -0.93
CA ASP A 353 10.25 -20.12 -2.33
C ASP A 353 9.65 -18.76 -2.66
N CYS A 354 9.02 -18.07 -1.68
CA CYS A 354 8.49 -16.73 -1.87
C CYS A 354 9.60 -15.67 -1.78
N THR A 355 9.38 -14.54 -2.42
CA THR A 355 10.23 -13.35 -2.28
C THR A 355 9.39 -12.20 -1.74
N THR A 356 9.97 -11.33 -0.94
CA THR A 356 9.32 -10.05 -0.62
C THR A 356 9.21 -9.20 -1.88
N GLN A 357 8.27 -8.25 -1.90
CA GLN A 357 8.20 -7.27 -2.98
C GLN A 357 9.58 -6.64 -3.21
N THR A 358 9.94 -6.48 -4.47
CA THR A 358 11.21 -5.90 -4.91
C THR A 358 10.94 -4.67 -5.76
N ASP A 359 11.83 -3.69 -5.67
CA ASP A 359 11.81 -2.53 -6.54
C ASP A 359 12.61 -2.79 -7.83
N PRO A 360 12.25 -2.15 -8.94
CA PRO A 360 13.12 -2.07 -10.09
C PRO A 360 14.48 -1.48 -9.71
N PRO A 361 15.57 -1.79 -10.47
CA PRO A 361 16.87 -1.13 -10.25
C PRO A 361 16.75 0.39 -10.30
N ALA A 362 17.37 1.09 -9.35
CA ALA A 362 17.24 2.55 -9.19
C ALA A 362 17.64 3.35 -10.46
N ASP A 363 18.58 2.85 -11.25
CA ASP A 363 19.02 3.46 -12.52
C ASP A 363 18.05 3.23 -13.70
N GLY A 364 17.05 2.36 -13.52
CA GLY A 364 16.03 2.04 -14.52
C GLY A 364 14.59 2.14 -14.00
N GLU A 365 14.40 2.53 -12.76
CA GLU A 365 13.07 2.55 -12.13
C GLU A 365 12.05 3.36 -12.93
N GLN A 366 12.41 4.57 -13.36
CA GLN A 366 11.51 5.42 -14.15
C GLN A 366 11.13 4.78 -15.49
N GLU A 367 12.07 4.11 -16.17
CA GLU A 367 11.81 3.42 -17.44
C GLU A 367 10.83 2.25 -17.26
N VAL A 368 11.00 1.49 -16.18
CA VAL A 368 10.11 0.37 -15.83
C VAL A 368 8.71 0.88 -15.45
N GLU A 369 8.63 1.91 -14.61
CA GLU A 369 7.36 2.52 -14.21
C GLU A 369 6.61 3.10 -15.44
N ASP A 370 7.30 3.79 -16.34
CA ASP A 370 6.71 4.32 -17.57
C ASP A 370 6.19 3.21 -18.49
N ALA A 371 6.95 2.12 -18.65
CA ALA A 371 6.52 0.96 -19.44
C ALA A 371 5.28 0.29 -18.81
N TRP A 372 5.24 0.17 -17.49
CA TRP A 372 4.10 -0.37 -16.76
C TRP A 372 2.85 0.51 -16.91
N GLN A 373 2.99 1.82 -16.74
CA GLN A 373 1.89 2.76 -16.93
C GLN A 373 1.34 2.76 -18.36
N GLN A 374 2.20 2.57 -19.36
CA GLN A 374 1.75 2.40 -20.75
C GLN A 374 0.93 1.13 -20.94
N LEU A 375 1.32 0.03 -20.31
CA LEU A 375 0.56 -1.23 -20.32
C LEU A 375 -0.82 -1.05 -19.69
N ILE A 376 -0.90 -0.48 -18.49
CA ILE A 376 -2.16 -0.27 -17.77
C ILE A 376 -3.11 0.65 -18.56
N SER A 377 -2.60 1.73 -19.14
CA SER A 377 -3.42 2.72 -19.86
C SER A 377 -3.80 2.31 -21.28
N GLY A 378 -3.14 1.32 -21.85
CA GLY A 378 -3.35 0.84 -23.21
C GLY A 378 -4.12 -0.50 -23.31
N GLY A 379 -4.41 -1.15 -22.17
CA GLY A 379 -5.07 -2.45 -22.07
C GLY A 379 -6.61 -2.40 -22.07
#